data_6de8c742e627c3049f1e04d033b1e8b8
#
_entry.id   6de8c742e627c3049f1e04d033b1e8b8
#
_cell.length_a   1.000
_cell.length_b   1.000
_cell.length_c   1.000
_cell.angle_alpha   90.00
_cell.angle_beta   90.00
_cell.angle_gamma   90.00
#
_symmetry.space_group_name_H-M   'P 1'
#
loop_
_entity.id
_entity.type
_entity.pdbx_description
1 polymer ?
#
loop_
_entity_poly.entity_id
_entity_poly.type
_entity_poly.pdbx_seq_one_letter_code
_entity_poly.pdbx_strand_id
1 'polypeptide(L)'
;MASRAALTFRRLPGLVAAVLLAGCALPGVEVTALPARIDYVCANKQVLPVARAPEQGMAAVLVDSQEIVLRRTDSAAQEKYGNGEYALYLDGERAMLERNGQIIFGPCVSPVPLPTYYRVP
;
A
#
# COMPACT_ATOMS: atom_id res chain seq x y z
N MET A 1 -43.39 19.50 32.22
CA MET A 1 -43.30 18.11 32.57
C MET A 1 -42.71 17.26 31.50
N ALA A 2 -43.18 17.45 30.33
CA ALA A 2 -42.64 16.67 29.23
C ALA A 2 -41.19 16.95 28.93
N SER A 3 -40.73 18.13 29.24
CA SER A 3 -39.36 18.48 28.92
C SER A 3 -38.32 17.65 29.64
N ARG A 4 -38.71 17.13 30.77
CA ARG A 4 -37.77 16.32 31.52
C ARG A 4 -37.37 15.05 30.78
N ALA A 5 -38.35 14.44 30.18
CA ALA A 5 -38.06 13.23 29.43
C ALA A 5 -37.12 13.48 28.25
N ALA A 6 -37.29 14.61 27.62
CA ALA A 6 -36.43 14.92 26.50
C ALA A 6 -34.98 15.03 26.92
N LEU A 7 -34.74 15.57 28.08
CA LEU A 7 -33.37 15.69 28.55
C LEU A 7 -32.71 14.34 28.70
N THR A 8 -33.47 13.39 29.17
CA THR A 8 -32.92 12.07 29.37
C THR A 8 -32.44 11.45 28.07
N PHE A 9 -33.17 11.64 27.03
CA PHE A 9 -32.81 11.03 25.77
C PHE A 9 -31.48 11.52 25.24
N ARG A 10 -31.22 12.77 25.42
CA ARG A 10 -30.01 13.32 24.83
C ARG A 10 -28.76 12.68 25.39
N ARG A 11 -28.78 12.35 26.63
CA ARG A 11 -27.63 11.73 27.23
C ARG A 11 -27.32 10.37 26.66
N LEU A 12 -28.34 9.63 26.43
CA LEU A 12 -28.17 8.28 25.94
C LEU A 12 -27.48 8.22 24.58
N PRO A 13 -27.89 9.04 23.61
CA PRO A 13 -27.18 9.00 22.33
C PRO A 13 -25.71 9.29 22.43
N GLY A 14 -25.34 10.18 23.30
CA GLY A 14 -23.93 10.47 23.45
C GLY A 14 -23.14 9.29 23.95
N LEU A 15 -23.71 8.55 24.87
CA LEU A 15 -23.02 7.39 25.37
C LEU A 15 -22.81 6.33 24.31
N VAL A 16 -23.81 6.17 23.50
CA VAL A 16 -23.72 5.16 22.44
C VAL A 16 -22.60 5.50 21.49
N ALA A 17 -22.45 6.74 21.15
CA ALA A 17 -21.39 7.12 20.23
C ALA A 17 -20.02 6.81 20.79
N ALA A 18 -19.83 7.03 22.08
CA ALA A 18 -18.54 6.75 22.68
C ALA A 18 -18.23 5.26 22.60
N VAL A 19 -19.22 4.44 22.80
CA VAL A 19 -18.98 3.01 22.75
C VAL A 19 -18.53 2.57 21.36
N LEU A 20 -19.11 3.15 20.33
CA LEU A 20 -18.73 2.78 18.99
C LEU A 20 -17.27 3.06 18.71
N LEU A 21 -16.77 4.17 19.20
CA LEU A 21 -15.38 4.49 18.98
C LEU A 21 -14.47 3.45 19.61
N ALA A 22 -14.81 3.00 20.78
CA ALA A 22 -14.00 2.00 21.43
C ALA A 22 -13.96 0.71 20.63
N GLY A 23 -15.03 0.39 19.94
CA GLY A 23 -15.10 -0.84 19.19
C GLY A 23 -14.25 -0.87 17.93
N CYS A 24 -13.70 0.24 17.53
CA CYS A 24 -12.88 0.25 16.32
C CYS A 24 -11.51 -0.35 16.51
N ALA A 25 -11.06 -0.49 17.71
CA ALA A 25 -9.74 -1.05 17.96
C ALA A 25 -9.84 -2.56 17.98
N LEU A 26 -9.01 -3.21 17.20
CA LEU A 26 -8.96 -4.65 17.16
C LEU A 26 -7.58 -5.11 17.58
N PRO A 27 -7.37 -5.33 18.84
CA PRO A 27 -6.06 -5.78 19.29
C PRO A 27 -5.80 -7.20 18.78
N GLY A 28 -4.55 -7.47 18.53
CA GLY A 28 -4.17 -8.79 18.09
C GLY A 28 -4.16 -8.99 16.61
N VAL A 29 -4.64 -8.04 15.85
CA VAL A 29 -4.54 -8.12 14.41
C VAL A 29 -3.39 -7.24 13.98
N GLU A 30 -2.32 -7.86 13.60
CA GLU A 30 -1.17 -7.15 13.12
C GLU A 30 -1.02 -7.40 11.65
N VAL A 31 -1.13 -6.37 10.90
CA VAL A 31 -0.92 -6.45 9.48
C VAL A 31 0.27 -5.56 9.18
N THR A 32 1.35 -6.15 8.77
CA THR A 32 2.51 -5.40 8.35
C THR A 32 2.32 -5.06 6.90
N ALA A 33 2.03 -3.82 6.65
CA ALA A 33 1.88 -3.37 5.29
C ALA A 33 3.21 -2.84 4.80
N LEU A 34 3.52 -3.10 3.54
CA LEU A 34 4.67 -2.48 2.93
C LEU A 34 4.43 -0.98 2.87
N PRO A 35 5.48 -0.18 2.93
CA PRO A 35 5.31 1.26 2.80
C PRO A 35 4.60 1.58 1.49
N ALA A 36 3.74 2.58 1.52
CA ALA A 36 3.04 2.98 0.31
C ALA A 36 4.02 3.43 -0.76
N ARG A 37 5.13 3.99 -0.36
CA ARG A 37 6.14 4.46 -1.30
C ARG A 37 7.50 3.95 -0.91
N ILE A 38 8.23 3.43 -1.88
CA ILE A 38 9.60 2.96 -1.70
C ILE A 38 10.43 3.54 -2.82
N ASP A 39 11.54 4.14 -2.47
CA ASP A 39 12.50 4.62 -3.47
C ASP A 39 13.57 3.55 -3.65
N TYR A 40 13.36 2.68 -4.62
CA TYR A 40 14.30 1.59 -4.87
C TYR A 40 15.59 2.12 -5.46
N VAL A 41 16.69 1.55 -5.03
CA VAL A 41 18.02 1.90 -5.57
C VAL A 41 18.40 0.83 -6.56
N CYS A 42 18.67 1.25 -7.77
CA CYS A 42 18.91 0.35 -8.89
C CYS A 42 20.39 0.38 -9.28
N ALA A 43 20.75 -0.51 -10.20
CA ALA A 43 22.08 -0.51 -10.75
C ALA A 43 22.41 0.86 -11.31
N ASN A 44 23.68 1.21 -11.30
CA ASN A 44 24.15 2.51 -11.77
C ASN A 44 23.64 3.67 -10.93
N LYS A 45 23.28 3.39 -9.67
CA LYS A 45 22.85 4.42 -8.72
C LYS A 45 21.58 5.14 -9.14
N GLN A 46 20.81 4.55 -10.02
CA GLN A 46 19.51 5.09 -10.37
C GLN A 46 18.53 4.82 -9.25
N VAL A 47 17.54 5.70 -9.12
CA VAL A 47 16.51 5.55 -8.12
C VAL A 47 15.19 5.40 -8.83
N LEU A 48 14.41 4.43 -8.41
CA LEU A 48 13.08 4.18 -8.95
C LEU A 48 12.06 4.36 -7.85
N PRO A 49 11.38 5.50 -7.78
CA PRO A 49 10.32 5.68 -6.80
C PRO A 49 9.08 4.90 -7.22
N VAL A 50 8.55 4.13 -6.29
CA VAL A 50 7.38 3.30 -6.53
C VAL A 50 6.36 3.59 -5.44
N ALA A 51 5.14 3.91 -5.85
CA ALA A 51 4.02 4.02 -4.94
C ALA A 51 3.07 2.88 -5.24
N ARG A 52 2.63 2.20 -4.19
CA ARG A 52 1.76 1.03 -4.33
C ARG A 52 0.43 1.26 -3.66
N ALA A 53 -0.62 0.84 -4.32
CA ALA A 53 -1.95 0.78 -3.75
C ALA A 53 -2.52 -0.59 -4.08
N PRO A 54 -2.05 -1.64 -3.40
CA PRO A 54 -2.43 -3.00 -3.77
C PRO A 54 -3.91 -3.28 -3.60
N GLU A 55 -4.57 -2.62 -2.66
CA GLU A 55 -6.00 -2.81 -2.50
C GLU A 55 -6.78 -2.32 -3.70
N GLN A 56 -6.22 -1.38 -4.42
CA GLN A 56 -6.85 -0.85 -5.63
C GLN A 56 -6.27 -1.46 -6.88
N GLY A 57 -5.31 -2.36 -6.72
CA GLY A 57 -4.68 -2.99 -7.86
C GLY A 57 -3.88 -2.02 -8.70
N MET A 58 -3.23 -1.06 -8.09
CA MET A 58 -2.52 -0.01 -8.82
C MET A 58 -1.15 0.24 -8.22
N ALA A 59 -0.28 0.73 -9.06
CA ALA A 59 1.02 1.23 -8.65
C ALA A 59 1.39 2.38 -9.58
N ALA A 60 2.30 3.22 -9.12
CA ALA A 60 2.84 4.30 -9.93
C ALA A 60 4.33 4.33 -9.77
N VAL A 61 5.01 4.59 -10.87
CA VAL A 61 6.46 4.75 -10.86
C VAL A 61 6.78 6.12 -11.42
N LEU A 62 7.91 6.66 -10.99
CA LEU A 62 8.37 7.94 -11.48
C LEU A 62 9.58 7.71 -12.37
N VAL A 63 9.43 8.01 -13.64
CA VAL A 63 10.50 7.83 -14.62
C VAL A 63 10.72 9.16 -15.31
N ASP A 64 11.95 9.70 -15.21
CA ASP A 64 12.28 11.00 -15.79
C ASP A 64 11.29 12.07 -15.37
N SER A 65 10.97 12.09 -14.08
CA SER A 65 10.06 13.07 -13.50
C SER A 65 8.63 12.96 -14.01
N GLN A 66 8.30 11.85 -14.65
CA GLN A 66 6.95 11.61 -15.13
C GLN A 66 6.35 10.44 -14.38
N GLU A 67 5.15 10.63 -13.89
CA GLU A 67 4.45 9.58 -13.18
C GLU A 67 3.75 8.66 -14.17
N ILE A 68 3.98 7.37 -14.02
CA ILE A 68 3.39 6.36 -14.87
C ILE A 68 2.56 5.45 -14.01
N VAL A 69 1.28 5.38 -14.30
CA VAL A 69 0.34 4.59 -13.51
C VAL A 69 0.20 3.22 -14.15
N LEU A 70 0.26 2.20 -13.32
CA LEU A 70 0.23 0.81 -13.75
C LEU A 70 -0.86 0.08 -13.00
N ARG A 71 -1.39 -0.96 -13.61
CA ARG A 71 -2.43 -1.77 -13.00
C ARG A 71 -1.91 -3.17 -12.73
N ARG A 72 -2.44 -3.78 -11.69
CA ARG A 72 -2.06 -5.13 -11.33
C ARG A 72 -2.38 -6.08 -12.47
N THR A 73 -1.41 -6.93 -12.79
CA THR A 73 -1.61 -7.97 -13.78
C THR A 73 -1.36 -9.31 -13.11
N ASP A 74 -1.86 -10.36 -13.73
CA ASP A 74 -1.69 -11.69 -13.17
C ASP A 74 -0.24 -12.11 -13.27
N SER A 75 0.27 -12.63 -12.15
CA SER A 75 1.60 -13.17 -12.11
C SER A 75 1.61 -14.28 -11.07
N ALA A 76 2.15 -15.41 -11.43
CA ALA A 76 2.13 -16.55 -10.54
C ALA A 76 3.12 -16.39 -9.39
N ALA A 77 4.22 -15.72 -9.62
CA ALA A 77 5.32 -15.77 -8.68
C ALA A 77 5.56 -14.47 -7.94
N GLN A 78 5.15 -13.35 -8.51
CA GLN A 78 5.47 -12.07 -7.90
C GLN A 78 4.42 -11.05 -8.25
N GLU A 79 4.47 -9.96 -7.54
CA GLU A 79 3.55 -8.86 -7.75
C GLU A 79 3.97 -8.13 -9.02
N LYS A 80 3.03 -7.93 -9.93
CA LYS A 80 3.35 -7.34 -11.22
C LYS A 80 2.28 -6.31 -11.58
N TYR A 81 2.74 -5.20 -12.10
CA TYR A 81 1.87 -4.12 -12.57
C TYR A 81 2.30 -3.73 -13.97
N GLY A 82 1.34 -3.39 -14.81
CA GLY A 82 1.67 -3.00 -16.17
C GLY A 82 0.63 -2.13 -16.80
N ASN A 83 0.98 -1.53 -17.93
CA ASN A 83 0.06 -0.72 -18.71
C ASN A 83 0.18 -0.99 -20.21
N GLY A 84 0.84 -2.10 -20.56
CA GLY A 84 1.08 -2.44 -21.96
C GLY A 84 2.43 -2.00 -22.46
N GLU A 85 2.93 -0.90 -21.98
CA GLU A 85 4.25 -0.42 -22.36
C GLU A 85 5.25 -0.70 -21.24
N TYR A 86 4.88 -0.41 -20.00
CA TYR A 86 5.73 -0.63 -18.85
C TYR A 86 5.26 -1.82 -18.06
N ALA A 87 6.20 -2.52 -17.45
CA ALA A 87 5.91 -3.62 -16.55
C ALA A 87 6.81 -3.50 -15.33
N LEU A 88 6.17 -3.43 -14.16
CA LEU A 88 6.86 -3.32 -12.89
C LEU A 88 6.74 -4.63 -12.15
N TYR A 89 7.86 -5.19 -11.75
CA TYR A 89 7.91 -6.44 -11.00
C TYR A 89 8.39 -6.14 -9.60
N LEU A 90 7.64 -6.57 -8.61
CA LEU A 90 7.97 -6.37 -7.21
C LEU A 90 8.07 -7.72 -6.52
N ASP A 91 9.16 -7.92 -5.79
CA ASP A 91 9.40 -9.16 -5.09
C ASP A 91 10.08 -8.83 -3.78
N GLY A 92 9.29 -8.48 -2.77
CA GLY A 92 9.83 -8.09 -1.49
C GLY A 92 10.67 -6.83 -1.62
N GLU A 93 11.94 -6.97 -1.29
CA GLU A 93 12.86 -5.83 -1.32
C GLU A 93 13.44 -5.58 -2.69
N ARG A 94 13.02 -6.33 -3.69
CA ARG A 94 13.56 -6.20 -5.03
C ARG A 94 12.52 -5.64 -5.97
N ALA A 95 12.98 -4.93 -6.98
CA ALA A 95 12.11 -4.37 -7.98
C ALA A 95 12.82 -4.34 -9.33
N MET A 96 12.02 -4.29 -10.37
CA MET A 96 12.53 -4.20 -11.74
C MET A 96 11.45 -3.55 -12.59
N LEU A 97 11.86 -2.65 -13.46
CA LEU A 97 10.94 -2.00 -14.38
C LEU A 97 11.39 -2.25 -15.80
N GLU A 98 10.46 -2.73 -16.61
CA GLU A 98 10.68 -2.95 -18.03
C GLU A 98 9.86 -1.96 -18.84
N ARG A 99 10.37 -1.65 -20.00
CA ARG A 99 9.63 -0.89 -20.99
C ARG A 99 9.74 -1.62 -22.31
N ASN A 100 8.61 -2.00 -22.88
CA ASN A 100 8.56 -2.75 -24.13
C ASN A 100 9.44 -4.00 -24.07
N GLY A 101 9.41 -4.68 -22.91
CA GLY A 101 10.15 -5.92 -22.73
C GLY A 101 11.61 -5.78 -22.38
N GLN A 102 12.10 -4.56 -22.26
CA GLN A 102 13.51 -4.36 -21.93
C GLN A 102 13.62 -3.71 -20.54
N ILE A 103 14.56 -4.21 -19.77
CA ILE A 103 14.77 -3.69 -18.42
C ILE A 103 15.38 -2.31 -18.51
N ILE A 104 14.68 -1.31 -17.98
CA ILE A 104 15.21 0.04 -17.93
C ILE A 104 15.64 0.43 -16.53
N PHE A 105 15.11 -0.22 -15.50
CA PHE A 105 15.56 -0.06 -14.12
C PHE A 105 15.69 -1.44 -13.51
N GLY A 106 16.88 -1.81 -13.15
CA GLY A 106 17.05 -3.09 -12.48
C GLY A 106 18.44 -3.67 -12.66
N PRO A 107 18.83 -4.53 -11.74
CA PRO A 107 18.08 -4.90 -10.54
C PRO A 107 18.04 -3.76 -9.55
N CYS A 108 16.92 -3.67 -8.82
CA CYS A 108 16.73 -2.63 -7.82
C CYS A 108 16.46 -3.27 -6.47
N VAL A 109 16.87 -2.59 -5.41
CA VAL A 109 16.64 -3.07 -4.05
C VAL A 109 16.14 -1.92 -3.20
N SER A 110 15.39 -2.27 -2.18
CA SER A 110 14.93 -1.30 -1.22
C SER A 110 16.12 -0.80 -0.40
N PRO A 111 16.24 0.51 -0.18
CA PRO A 111 17.35 1.04 0.60
C PRO A 111 17.26 0.71 2.08
N VAL A 112 16.08 0.32 2.54
CA VAL A 112 15.89 -0.08 3.92
C VAL A 112 15.21 -1.43 3.93
N PRO A 113 15.44 -2.24 4.96
CA PRO A 113 14.75 -3.52 5.06
C PRO A 113 13.26 -3.27 5.16
N LEU A 114 12.50 -4.04 4.43
CA LEU A 114 11.06 -3.98 4.54
C LEU A 114 10.64 -4.73 5.79
N PRO A 115 9.53 -4.34 6.40
CA PRO A 115 9.05 -5.06 7.57
C PRO A 115 8.79 -6.51 7.20
N THR A 116 9.39 -7.41 7.93
CA THR A 116 9.05 -8.80 7.76
C THR A 116 7.95 -9.13 8.70
N TYR A 117 7.12 -10.01 8.28
CA TYR A 117 5.91 -10.25 8.94
C TYR A 117 5.60 -11.72 8.85
N TYR A 118 5.47 -12.32 9.98
CA TYR A 118 5.17 -13.71 10.01
C TYR A 118 3.73 -13.92 10.21
N ARG A 119 3.14 -14.53 9.26
CA ARG A 119 1.80 -14.95 9.40
C ARG A 119 1.82 -16.28 10.05
N VAL A 120 1.44 -16.30 11.27
CA VAL A 120 1.39 -17.56 11.98
C VAL A 120 0.06 -18.20 11.68
N PRO A 121 0.08 -19.40 11.15
CA PRO A 121 -1.16 -20.05 10.81
C PRO A 121 -1.99 -20.41 12.03
#